data_d8b723eed73b8adc22d2172e76c46005
#
_entry.id   d8b723eed73b8adc22d2172e76c46005
#
_cell.length_a   1.000
_cell.length_b   1.000
_cell.length_c   1.000
_cell.angle_alpha   90.00
_cell.angle_beta   90.00
_cell.angle_gamma   90.00
#
_symmetry.space_group_name_H-M   'P 1'
#
loop_
_entity.id
_entity.type
_entity.pdbx_description
1 polymer ?
#
loop_
_entity_poly.entity_id
_entity_poly.type
_entity_poly.pdbx_seq_one_letter_code
_entity_poly.pdbx_strand_id
1 'polypeptide(L)'
;AAYAARAGLTCHVFLPDSVSRSKLKQVESYGAIIHPIPGGRSAVSAAAMEMAENGQCYYASHVYNPLFYEGTKTYFFEICLQLGLTMPDLFFLPVGNGTLLLGAYRAFTQLMAAGYLSDYPRVVMVQAAACSPLATAYAGGQAVPAPAEAAATVAEGIAIPAPPRGVQILETLRAMGGTAMTVDEEEILAARRELSLHGLYVEKTSAASFAAYRKLSAQRPELGQSTVVLPLCGAGLKSD
;
A
#
# COMPACT_ATOMS: atom_id res chain seq x y z
N ALA A 1 -1.55 14.06 -11.57
CA ALA A 1 -2.21 14.98 -12.54
C ALA A 1 -3.14 15.97 -11.83
N ALA A 2 -4.18 15.54 -11.12
CA ALA A 2 -5.20 16.45 -10.55
C ALA A 2 -4.62 17.57 -9.65
N TYR A 3 -3.75 17.24 -8.71
CA TYR A 3 -3.12 18.24 -7.83
C TYR A 3 -2.14 19.15 -8.58
N ALA A 4 -1.43 18.63 -9.59
CA ALA A 4 -0.58 19.46 -10.45
C ALA A 4 -1.43 20.48 -11.23
N ALA A 5 -2.54 20.04 -11.80
CA ALA A 5 -3.48 20.94 -12.47
C ALA A 5 -4.01 22.02 -11.52
N ARG A 6 -4.41 21.65 -10.29
CA ARG A 6 -4.88 22.61 -9.26
C ARG A 6 -3.82 23.63 -8.85
N ALA A 7 -2.55 23.23 -8.88
CA ALA A 7 -1.39 24.07 -8.56
C ALA A 7 -0.83 24.84 -9.76
N GLY A 8 -1.39 24.69 -10.96
CA GLY A 8 -0.88 25.29 -12.20
C GLY A 8 0.49 24.75 -12.65
N LEU A 9 0.82 23.52 -12.25
CA LEU A 9 2.08 22.87 -12.59
C LEU A 9 1.93 21.99 -13.82
N THR A 10 2.95 22.00 -14.69
CA THR A 10 3.05 21.03 -15.78
C THR A 10 3.26 19.65 -15.21
N CYS A 11 2.44 18.68 -15.64
CA CYS A 11 2.50 17.31 -15.17
C CYS A 11 2.81 16.36 -16.33
N HIS A 12 3.90 15.62 -16.23
CA HIS A 12 4.26 14.54 -17.13
C HIS A 12 3.88 13.22 -16.49
N VAL A 13 3.11 12.38 -17.21
CA VAL A 13 2.67 11.06 -16.75
C VAL A 13 3.21 10.00 -17.68
N PHE A 14 4.07 9.16 -17.16
CA PHE A 14 4.61 7.99 -17.84
C PHE A 14 3.78 6.76 -17.51
N LEU A 15 3.44 5.95 -18.49
CA LEU A 15 2.61 4.79 -18.31
C LEU A 15 2.86 3.76 -19.42
N PRO A 16 2.54 2.47 -19.19
CA PRO A 16 2.62 1.47 -20.25
C PRO A 16 1.67 1.84 -21.41
N ASP A 17 2.09 1.59 -22.64
CA ASP A 17 1.29 1.78 -23.85
C ASP A 17 0.00 0.93 -23.87
N SER A 18 -0.01 -0.16 -23.08
CA SER A 18 -1.15 -1.07 -22.93
C SER A 18 -2.25 -0.58 -21.95
N VAL A 19 -2.10 0.62 -21.35
CA VAL A 19 -3.11 1.15 -20.41
C VAL A 19 -4.43 1.43 -21.09
N SER A 20 -5.53 1.02 -20.45
CA SER A 20 -6.87 1.20 -20.99
C SER A 20 -7.22 2.68 -21.22
N ARG A 21 -7.91 2.95 -22.33
CA ARG A 21 -8.30 4.31 -22.73
C ARG A 21 -9.17 5.04 -21.69
N SER A 22 -9.94 4.30 -20.89
CA SER A 22 -10.77 4.88 -19.83
C SER A 22 -9.92 5.50 -18.70
N LYS A 23 -8.81 4.86 -18.35
CA LYS A 23 -7.86 5.40 -17.35
C LYS A 23 -7.12 6.62 -17.88
N LEU A 24 -6.79 6.64 -19.17
CA LEU A 24 -6.13 7.77 -19.83
C LEU A 24 -7.00 9.03 -19.85
N LYS A 25 -8.28 8.90 -20.20
CA LYS A 25 -9.20 10.05 -20.26
C LYS A 25 -9.23 10.90 -18.99
N GLN A 26 -9.16 10.29 -17.83
CA GLN A 26 -9.14 11.03 -16.58
C GLN A 26 -7.84 11.83 -16.42
N VAL A 27 -6.70 11.26 -16.79
CA VAL A 27 -5.39 11.92 -16.73
C VAL A 27 -5.32 13.05 -17.75
N GLU A 28 -5.79 12.83 -18.96
CA GLU A 28 -5.89 13.82 -20.04
C GLU A 28 -6.78 15.01 -19.64
N SER A 29 -7.91 14.76 -18.97
CA SER A 29 -8.82 15.81 -18.53
C SER A 29 -8.21 16.80 -17.54
N TYR A 30 -7.13 16.42 -16.86
CA TYR A 30 -6.34 17.31 -15.99
C TYR A 30 -5.24 18.07 -16.74
N GLY A 31 -5.15 17.93 -18.07
CA GLY A 31 -4.14 18.60 -18.88
C GLY A 31 -2.72 18.04 -18.70
N ALA A 32 -2.58 16.79 -18.24
CA ALA A 32 -1.27 16.17 -18.12
C ALA A 32 -0.73 15.74 -19.49
N ILE A 33 0.59 15.85 -19.66
CA ILE A 33 1.32 15.36 -20.82
C ILE A 33 1.57 13.88 -20.63
N ILE A 34 1.02 13.05 -21.51
CA ILE A 34 1.12 11.61 -21.41
C ILE A 34 2.28 11.08 -22.25
N HIS A 35 3.11 10.23 -21.64
CA HIS A 35 4.21 9.53 -22.26
C HIS A 35 3.93 8.02 -22.25
N PRO A 36 3.36 7.45 -23.32
CA PRO A 36 3.20 6.01 -23.42
C PRO A 36 4.56 5.37 -23.68
N ILE A 37 4.93 4.40 -22.83
CA ILE A 37 6.22 3.71 -22.87
C ILE A 37 5.98 2.24 -23.21
N PRO A 38 6.61 1.71 -24.26
CA PRO A 38 6.58 0.28 -24.54
C PRO A 38 7.23 -0.53 -23.41
N GLY A 39 6.60 -1.64 -23.02
CA GLY A 39 7.11 -2.53 -21.99
C GLY A 39 6.43 -2.37 -20.63
N GLY A 40 7.01 -3.01 -19.62
CA GLY A 40 6.45 -3.11 -18.29
C GLY A 40 6.77 -1.93 -17.37
N ARG A 41 6.36 -2.05 -16.10
CA ARG A 41 6.55 -1.02 -15.06
C ARG A 41 8.00 -0.53 -14.90
N SER A 42 8.98 -1.42 -15.12
CA SER A 42 10.40 -1.07 -15.04
C SER A 42 10.82 -0.09 -16.13
N ALA A 43 10.38 -0.29 -17.38
CA ALA A 43 10.65 0.63 -18.49
C ALA A 43 10.01 2.01 -18.25
N VAL A 44 8.77 2.04 -17.77
CA VAL A 44 8.06 3.26 -17.40
C VAL A 44 8.82 4.03 -16.31
N SER A 45 9.28 3.34 -15.28
CA SER A 45 10.05 3.95 -14.19
C SER A 45 11.37 4.52 -14.69
N ALA A 46 12.09 3.77 -15.53
CA ALA A 46 13.36 4.21 -16.10
C ALA A 46 13.20 5.49 -16.95
N ALA A 47 12.19 5.53 -17.83
CA ALA A 47 11.93 6.71 -18.66
C ALA A 47 11.57 7.96 -17.82
N ALA A 48 10.79 7.78 -16.74
CA ALA A 48 10.46 8.88 -15.85
C ALA A 48 11.68 9.38 -15.06
N MET A 49 12.55 8.47 -14.63
CA MET A 49 13.79 8.81 -13.94
C MET A 49 14.76 9.55 -14.87
N GLU A 50 14.93 9.09 -16.10
CA GLU A 50 15.77 9.74 -17.11
C GLU A 50 15.38 11.21 -17.35
N MET A 51 14.06 11.48 -17.48
CA MET A 51 13.58 12.87 -17.64
C MET A 51 13.93 13.73 -16.41
N ALA A 52 13.83 13.18 -15.21
CA ALA A 52 14.16 13.88 -13.98
C ALA A 52 15.67 14.10 -13.80
N GLU A 53 16.50 13.12 -14.12
CA GLU A 53 17.96 13.20 -14.07
C GLU A 53 18.51 14.23 -15.04
N ASN A 54 17.87 14.40 -16.20
CA ASN A 54 18.16 15.45 -17.17
C ASN A 54 17.71 16.85 -16.70
N GLY A 55 17.18 16.99 -15.48
CA GLY A 55 16.77 18.27 -14.90
C GLY A 55 15.50 18.87 -15.51
N GLN A 56 14.74 18.10 -16.28
CA GLN A 56 13.56 18.59 -16.99
C GLN A 56 12.29 18.60 -16.11
N CYS A 57 12.26 17.80 -15.05
CA CYS A 57 11.15 17.73 -14.12
C CYS A 57 11.56 17.19 -12.75
N TYR A 58 10.68 17.37 -11.76
CA TYR A 58 10.81 16.73 -10.46
C TYR A 58 10.15 15.33 -10.49
N TYR A 59 10.88 14.31 -10.09
CA TYR A 59 10.32 12.94 -10.02
C TYR A 59 9.47 12.75 -8.79
N ALA A 60 8.17 12.92 -8.93
CA ALA A 60 7.18 12.74 -7.86
C ALA A 60 6.87 11.26 -7.59
N SER A 61 7.91 10.47 -7.32
CA SER A 61 7.77 9.04 -7.06
C SER A 61 7.17 8.77 -5.67
N HIS A 62 6.15 7.92 -5.60
CA HIS A 62 5.62 7.44 -4.32
C HIS A 62 6.59 6.50 -3.57
N VAL A 63 7.60 5.95 -4.25
CA VAL A 63 8.58 5.02 -3.67
C VAL A 63 9.81 5.76 -3.17
N TYR A 64 10.36 6.67 -4.00
CA TYR A 64 11.64 7.32 -3.70
C TYR A 64 11.50 8.67 -3.00
N ASN A 65 10.36 9.36 -3.16
CA ASN A 65 10.13 10.64 -2.51
C ASN A 65 9.74 10.47 -1.03
N PRO A 66 10.59 10.87 -0.06
CA PRO A 66 10.29 10.73 1.35
C PRO A 66 9.09 11.58 1.82
N LEU A 67 8.76 12.66 1.09
CA LEU A 67 7.60 13.50 1.38
C LEU A 67 6.27 12.79 1.11
N PHE A 68 6.27 11.72 0.32
CA PHE A 68 5.05 10.95 0.06
C PHE A 68 4.45 10.37 1.35
N TYR A 69 5.30 9.99 2.30
CA TYR A 69 4.86 9.43 3.59
C TYR A 69 4.24 10.48 4.51
N GLU A 70 4.53 11.76 4.30
CA GLU A 70 3.86 12.86 5.01
C GLU A 70 2.38 12.95 4.60
N GLY A 71 2.04 12.54 3.38
CA GLY A 71 0.66 12.38 2.93
C GLY A 71 0.01 11.12 3.52
N THR A 72 0.63 9.96 3.38
CA THR A 72 0.01 8.69 3.84
C THR A 72 -0.13 8.58 5.34
N LYS A 73 0.70 9.27 6.14
CA LYS A 73 0.55 9.30 7.61
C LYS A 73 -0.76 9.95 8.07
N THR A 74 -1.32 10.89 7.29
CA THR A 74 -2.56 11.59 7.66
C THR A 74 -3.75 10.64 7.82
N TYR A 75 -3.75 9.53 7.08
CA TYR A 75 -4.73 8.46 7.23
C TYR A 75 -4.83 7.97 8.68
N PHE A 76 -3.71 7.78 9.34
CA PHE A 76 -3.65 7.28 10.71
C PHE A 76 -3.98 8.36 11.73
N PHE A 77 -3.68 9.63 11.46
CA PHE A 77 -4.16 10.74 12.27
C PHE A 77 -5.68 10.88 12.22
N GLU A 78 -6.27 10.74 11.04
CA GLU A 78 -7.73 10.76 10.90
C GLU A 78 -8.40 9.62 11.65
N ILE A 79 -7.85 8.40 11.60
CA ILE A 79 -8.33 7.26 12.39
C ILE A 79 -8.33 7.61 13.88
N CYS A 80 -7.20 8.12 14.40
CA CYS A 80 -7.05 8.51 15.79
C CYS A 80 -8.10 9.55 16.19
N LEU A 81 -8.29 10.59 15.37
CA LEU A 81 -9.28 11.65 15.63
C LEU A 81 -10.73 11.11 15.60
N GLN A 82 -11.07 10.29 14.60
CA GLN A 82 -12.40 9.72 14.45
C GLN A 82 -12.77 8.73 15.56
N LEU A 83 -11.78 8.10 16.17
CA LEU A 83 -11.96 7.21 17.32
C LEU A 83 -11.83 7.94 18.67
N GLY A 84 -11.95 9.27 18.70
CA GLY A 84 -11.92 10.06 19.93
C GLY A 84 -10.54 10.10 20.60
N LEU A 85 -9.49 10.26 19.81
CA LEU A 85 -8.08 10.27 20.24
C LEU A 85 -7.62 8.93 20.86
N THR A 86 -8.28 7.85 20.49
CA THR A 86 -7.85 6.49 20.80
C THR A 86 -7.32 5.80 19.56
N MET A 87 -6.43 4.83 19.74
CA MET A 87 -5.92 4.03 18.62
C MET A 87 -6.53 2.64 18.63
N PRO A 88 -6.77 2.07 17.46
CA PRO A 88 -7.13 0.67 17.33
C PRO A 88 -6.07 -0.25 17.93
N ASP A 89 -6.51 -1.42 18.38
CA ASP A 89 -5.59 -2.44 18.91
C ASP A 89 -4.74 -3.07 17.80
N LEU A 90 -5.29 -3.12 16.58
CA LEU A 90 -4.66 -3.88 15.49
C LEU A 90 -5.00 -3.30 14.12
N PHE A 91 -3.98 -3.21 13.26
CA PHE A 91 -4.09 -2.85 11.85
C PHE A 91 -3.66 -4.02 10.96
N PHE A 92 -4.40 -4.31 9.91
CA PHE A 92 -3.97 -5.18 8.81
C PHE A 92 -3.66 -4.33 7.60
N LEU A 93 -2.39 -4.19 7.25
CA LEU A 93 -1.94 -3.32 6.16
C LEU A 93 -1.48 -4.13 4.95
N PRO A 94 -2.07 -3.92 3.75
CA PRO A 94 -1.59 -4.54 2.53
C PRO A 94 -0.27 -3.88 2.13
N VAL A 95 0.77 -4.68 1.86
CA VAL A 95 2.12 -4.17 1.65
C VAL A 95 2.74 -4.68 0.36
N GLY A 96 2.92 -3.76 -0.61
CA GLY A 96 3.80 -3.91 -1.76
C GLY A 96 5.07 -3.08 -1.56
N ASN A 97 5.05 -1.81 -2.01
CA ASN A 97 6.14 -0.84 -1.79
C ASN A 97 6.17 -0.25 -0.37
N GLY A 98 5.27 -0.63 0.53
CA GLY A 98 5.26 -0.26 1.94
C GLY A 98 4.84 1.17 2.25
N THR A 99 4.32 1.92 1.30
CA THR A 99 4.02 3.35 1.49
C THR A 99 3.03 3.61 2.62
N LEU A 100 2.02 2.76 2.77
CA LEU A 100 1.04 2.87 3.86
C LEU A 100 1.66 2.50 5.21
N LEU A 101 2.43 1.41 5.28
CA LEU A 101 3.09 0.96 6.51
C LEU A 101 4.13 1.98 7.00
N LEU A 102 4.94 2.54 6.09
CA LEU A 102 5.90 3.59 6.44
C LEU A 102 5.20 4.90 6.88
N GLY A 103 4.05 5.20 6.30
CA GLY A 103 3.18 6.29 6.75
C GLY A 103 2.62 6.03 8.15
N ALA A 104 2.17 4.81 8.44
CA ALA A 104 1.71 4.38 9.77
C ALA A 104 2.79 4.59 10.83
N TYR A 105 3.98 4.10 10.57
CA TYR A 105 5.13 4.25 11.48
C TYR A 105 5.41 5.72 11.80
N ARG A 106 5.44 6.59 10.77
CA ARG A 106 5.62 8.03 10.97
C ARG A 106 4.52 8.65 11.83
N ALA A 107 3.26 8.29 11.54
CA ALA A 107 2.12 8.79 12.31
C ALA A 107 2.21 8.36 13.78
N PHE A 108 2.42 7.08 14.03
CA PHE A 108 2.49 6.55 15.39
C PHE A 108 3.67 7.12 16.17
N THR A 109 4.86 7.23 15.55
CA THR A 109 6.02 7.87 16.17
C THR A 109 5.73 9.32 16.55
N GLN A 110 5.04 10.09 15.70
CA GLN A 110 4.67 11.47 16.01
C GLN A 110 3.60 11.56 17.11
N LEU A 111 2.61 10.67 17.10
CA LEU A 111 1.59 10.60 18.15
C LEU A 111 2.20 10.21 19.50
N MET A 112 3.18 9.31 19.53
CA MET A 112 3.93 8.98 20.74
C MET A 112 4.75 10.17 21.23
N ALA A 113 5.47 10.85 20.35
CA ALA A 113 6.25 12.05 20.71
C ALA A 113 5.37 13.19 21.22
N ALA A 114 4.12 13.28 20.75
CA ALA A 114 3.13 14.25 21.21
C ALA A 114 2.34 13.81 22.47
N GLY A 115 2.61 12.62 23.00
CA GLY A 115 1.97 12.09 24.20
C GLY A 115 0.56 11.52 24.01
N TYR A 116 0.11 11.32 22.74
CA TYR A 116 -1.18 10.69 22.46
C TYR A 116 -1.17 9.16 22.49
N LEU A 117 0.02 8.56 22.36
CA LEU A 117 0.23 7.10 22.44
C LEU A 117 1.34 6.78 23.42
N SER A 118 1.19 5.71 24.18
CA SER A 118 2.23 5.14 25.04
C SER A 118 3.07 4.07 24.34
N ASP A 119 2.50 3.43 23.31
CA ASP A 119 3.14 2.33 22.58
C ASP A 119 2.61 2.28 21.14
N TYR A 120 3.27 1.50 20.28
CA TYR A 120 2.80 1.26 18.91
C TYR A 120 1.55 0.37 18.89
N PRO A 121 0.53 0.71 18.10
CA PRO A 121 -0.54 -0.23 17.76
C PRO A 121 0.04 -1.47 17.08
N ARG A 122 -0.55 -2.63 17.30
CA ARG A 122 -0.13 -3.85 16.61
C ARG A 122 -0.42 -3.76 15.13
N VAL A 123 0.54 -4.16 14.30
CA VAL A 123 0.43 -4.14 12.83
C VAL A 123 0.66 -5.53 12.26
N VAL A 124 -0.24 -5.97 11.42
CA VAL A 124 -0.07 -7.16 10.58
C VAL A 124 0.19 -6.70 9.15
N MET A 125 1.39 -6.92 8.67
CA MET A 125 1.76 -6.74 7.26
C MET A 125 1.18 -7.89 6.44
N VAL A 126 0.41 -7.57 5.40
CA VAL A 126 -0.26 -8.56 4.56
C VAL A 126 0.34 -8.54 3.15
N GLN A 127 0.72 -9.71 2.66
CA GLN A 127 1.11 -9.92 1.26
C GLN A 127 0.30 -11.07 0.63
N ALA A 128 0.18 -11.07 -0.70
CA ALA A 128 -0.34 -12.23 -1.43
C ALA A 128 0.71 -13.35 -1.40
N ALA A 129 0.29 -14.59 -1.16
CA ALA A 129 1.20 -15.74 -1.11
C ALA A 129 2.00 -15.92 -2.40
N ALA A 130 1.38 -15.60 -3.55
CA ALA A 130 2.01 -15.66 -4.87
C ALA A 130 3.15 -14.63 -5.07
N CYS A 131 3.22 -13.57 -4.23
CA CYS A 131 4.28 -12.56 -4.28
C CYS A 131 4.53 -12.00 -2.88
N SER A 132 5.33 -12.67 -2.07
CA SER A 132 5.49 -12.38 -0.64
C SER A 132 6.96 -12.24 -0.16
N PRO A 133 7.81 -11.46 -0.86
CA PRO A 133 9.24 -11.38 -0.50
C PRO A 133 9.47 -10.86 0.92
N LEU A 134 8.66 -9.90 1.38
CA LEU A 134 8.78 -9.33 2.71
C LEU A 134 8.32 -10.29 3.80
N ALA A 135 7.20 -10.98 3.60
CA ALA A 135 6.69 -11.94 4.58
C ALA A 135 7.65 -13.14 4.72
N THR A 136 8.21 -13.62 3.61
CA THR A 136 9.23 -14.67 3.59
C THR A 136 10.49 -14.24 4.35
N ALA A 137 11.02 -13.05 4.07
CA ALA A 137 12.18 -12.52 4.75
C ALA A 137 11.92 -12.28 6.26
N TYR A 138 10.72 -11.80 6.60
CA TYR A 138 10.34 -11.59 8.00
C TYR A 138 10.30 -12.91 8.77
N ALA A 139 9.64 -13.94 8.24
CA ALA A 139 9.55 -15.26 8.84
C ALA A 139 10.92 -15.95 8.98
N GLY A 140 11.83 -15.73 8.02
CA GLY A 140 13.20 -16.22 8.05
C GLY A 140 14.16 -15.38 8.90
N GLY A 141 13.71 -14.33 9.58
CA GLY A 141 14.56 -13.42 10.36
C GLY A 141 15.54 -12.60 9.53
N GLN A 142 15.39 -12.55 8.21
CA GLN A 142 16.30 -11.88 7.29
C GLN A 142 16.14 -10.37 7.36
N ALA A 143 17.25 -9.64 7.28
CA ALA A 143 17.24 -8.17 7.23
C ALA A 143 16.94 -7.65 5.81
N VAL A 144 17.41 -8.36 4.79
CA VAL A 144 17.25 -8.00 3.37
C VAL A 144 16.33 -9.01 2.70
N PRO A 145 15.20 -8.59 2.12
CA PRO A 145 14.34 -9.51 1.39
C PRO A 145 14.99 -9.89 0.05
N ALA A 146 15.01 -11.18 -0.25
CA ALA A 146 15.36 -11.65 -1.57
C ALA A 146 14.21 -11.33 -2.55
N PRO A 147 14.51 -10.98 -3.82
CA PRO A 147 13.48 -10.87 -4.84
C PRO A 147 12.69 -12.17 -4.96
N ALA A 148 11.36 -12.05 -5.02
CA ALA A 148 10.50 -13.20 -5.29
C ALA A 148 10.38 -13.44 -6.80
N GLU A 149 10.16 -14.68 -7.20
CA GLU A 149 9.63 -14.93 -8.54
C GLU A 149 8.21 -14.36 -8.60
N ALA A 150 7.95 -13.52 -9.60
CA ALA A 150 6.64 -12.91 -9.75
C ALA A 150 5.64 -13.95 -10.29
N ALA A 151 4.85 -14.54 -9.41
CA ALA A 151 3.65 -15.25 -9.80
C ALA A 151 2.47 -14.27 -9.92
N ALA A 152 1.55 -14.58 -10.80
CA ALA A 152 0.35 -13.75 -10.97
C ALA A 152 -0.51 -13.80 -9.71
N THR A 153 -0.90 -12.62 -9.22
CA THR A 153 -1.87 -12.48 -8.13
C THR A 153 -3.00 -11.54 -8.52
N VAL A 154 -4.19 -11.82 -8.03
CA VAL A 154 -5.34 -10.92 -8.19
C VAL A 154 -5.16 -9.61 -7.40
N ALA A 155 -4.29 -9.58 -6.39
CA ALA A 155 -3.94 -8.40 -5.59
C ALA A 155 -2.79 -7.59 -6.24
N GLU A 156 -2.97 -7.12 -7.47
CA GLU A 156 -1.95 -6.46 -8.29
C GLU A 156 -1.26 -5.28 -7.58
N GLY A 157 -1.98 -4.57 -6.71
CA GLY A 157 -1.44 -3.40 -5.99
C GLY A 157 -0.31 -3.74 -5.01
N ILE A 158 -0.22 -4.99 -4.55
CA ILE A 158 0.85 -5.49 -3.66
C ILE A 158 1.76 -6.52 -4.34
N ALA A 159 1.60 -6.77 -5.63
CA ALA A 159 2.44 -7.66 -6.43
C ALA A 159 3.80 -6.99 -6.76
N ILE A 160 4.66 -6.84 -5.77
CA ILE A 160 5.97 -6.21 -5.89
C ILE A 160 7.06 -7.22 -5.54
N PRO A 161 7.69 -7.86 -6.56
CA PRO A 161 8.66 -8.92 -6.33
C PRO A 161 9.96 -8.46 -5.64
N ALA A 162 10.37 -7.22 -5.89
CA ALA A 162 11.58 -6.63 -5.31
C ALA A 162 11.28 -5.22 -4.81
N PRO A 163 10.71 -5.07 -3.60
CA PRO A 163 10.38 -3.75 -3.05
C PRO A 163 11.66 -2.95 -2.77
N PRO A 164 11.84 -1.75 -3.40
CA PRO A 164 13.08 -0.99 -3.27
C PRO A 164 13.42 -0.58 -1.82
N ARG A 165 12.39 -0.46 -0.97
CA ARG A 165 12.55 -0.13 0.45
C ARG A 165 12.36 -1.34 1.37
N GLY A 166 12.63 -2.54 0.87
CA GLY A 166 12.37 -3.79 1.60
C GLY A 166 13.03 -3.84 2.98
N VAL A 167 14.29 -3.42 3.09
CA VAL A 167 15.02 -3.32 4.36
C VAL A 167 14.29 -2.40 5.33
N GLN A 168 13.98 -1.17 4.90
CA GLN A 168 13.29 -0.18 5.72
C GLN A 168 11.91 -0.67 6.19
N ILE A 169 11.17 -1.37 5.33
CA ILE A 169 9.86 -1.95 5.67
C ILE A 169 10.01 -3.00 6.79
N LEU A 170 10.97 -3.90 6.66
CA LEU A 170 11.22 -4.95 7.66
C LEU A 170 11.69 -4.39 9.00
N GLU A 171 12.61 -3.42 8.98
CA GLU A 171 13.06 -2.71 10.18
C GLU A 171 11.89 -2.00 10.88
N THR A 172 11.07 -1.28 10.11
CA THR A 172 9.88 -0.59 10.60
C THR A 172 8.88 -1.55 11.25
N LEU A 173 8.58 -2.67 10.57
CA LEU A 173 7.66 -3.67 11.10
C LEU A 173 8.17 -4.26 12.43
N ARG A 174 9.46 -4.58 12.51
CA ARG A 174 10.09 -5.07 13.74
C ARG A 174 10.09 -4.03 14.85
N ALA A 175 10.39 -2.76 14.53
CA ALA A 175 10.37 -1.67 15.50
C ALA A 175 8.99 -1.46 16.14
N MET A 176 7.92 -1.71 15.38
CA MET A 176 6.55 -1.67 15.89
C MET A 176 6.10 -2.97 16.58
N GLY A 177 6.95 -3.99 16.72
CA GLY A 177 6.53 -5.31 17.20
C GLY A 177 5.46 -5.97 16.32
N GLY A 178 5.38 -5.58 15.05
CA GLY A 178 4.39 -6.07 14.10
C GLY A 178 4.65 -7.51 13.66
N THR A 179 3.72 -8.08 12.91
CA THR A 179 3.82 -9.44 12.35
C THR A 179 3.57 -9.42 10.85
N ALA A 180 3.91 -10.51 10.16
CA ALA A 180 3.67 -10.66 8.73
C ALA A 180 2.77 -11.89 8.47
N MET A 181 1.84 -11.74 7.51
CA MET A 181 0.97 -12.83 7.07
C MET A 181 0.87 -12.83 5.55
N THR A 182 0.61 -14.02 5.01
CA THR A 182 0.26 -14.20 3.60
C THR A 182 -1.16 -14.75 3.47
N VAL A 183 -1.81 -14.33 2.40
CA VAL A 183 -3.13 -14.81 1.97
C VAL A 183 -3.05 -15.31 0.55
N ASP A 184 -3.74 -16.38 0.24
CA ASP A 184 -3.81 -16.92 -1.11
C ASP A 184 -4.93 -16.27 -1.96
N GLU A 185 -4.97 -16.63 -3.24
CA GLU A 185 -5.91 -16.06 -4.19
C GLU A 185 -7.37 -16.37 -3.85
N GLU A 186 -7.64 -17.56 -3.34
CA GLU A 186 -9.00 -17.99 -2.95
C GLU A 186 -9.46 -17.23 -1.71
N GLU A 187 -8.59 -17.07 -0.72
CA GLU A 187 -8.85 -16.28 0.49
C GLU A 187 -9.18 -14.82 0.12
N ILE A 188 -8.42 -14.21 -0.81
CA ILE A 188 -8.64 -12.84 -1.26
C ILE A 188 -10.00 -12.71 -1.98
N LEU A 189 -10.31 -13.60 -2.89
CA LEU A 189 -11.55 -13.57 -3.65
C LEU A 189 -12.78 -13.83 -2.77
N ALA A 190 -12.67 -14.76 -1.81
CA ALA A 190 -13.72 -15.02 -0.83
C ALA A 190 -13.96 -13.79 0.07
N ALA A 191 -12.90 -13.16 0.56
CA ALA A 191 -12.96 -11.94 1.35
C ALA A 191 -13.61 -10.78 0.58
N ARG A 192 -13.25 -10.58 -0.69
CA ARG A 192 -13.88 -9.57 -1.54
C ARG A 192 -15.38 -9.82 -1.72
N ARG A 193 -15.77 -11.07 -1.92
CA ARG A 193 -17.18 -11.46 -2.06
C ARG A 193 -17.96 -11.16 -0.79
N GLU A 194 -17.40 -11.51 0.37
CA GLU A 194 -18.01 -11.24 1.67
C GLU A 194 -18.20 -9.73 1.90
N LEU A 195 -17.16 -8.92 1.66
CA LEU A 195 -17.25 -7.46 1.74
C LEU A 195 -18.34 -6.90 0.80
N SER A 196 -18.46 -7.44 -0.41
CA SER A 196 -19.49 -7.02 -1.37
C SER A 196 -20.90 -7.30 -0.86
N LEU A 197 -21.12 -8.42 -0.15
CA LEU A 197 -22.41 -8.73 0.47
C LEU A 197 -22.76 -7.77 1.62
N HIS A 198 -21.76 -7.09 2.19
CA HIS A 198 -21.94 -6.02 3.17
C HIS A 198 -22.00 -4.61 2.53
N GLY A 199 -22.11 -4.53 1.20
CA GLY A 199 -22.20 -3.26 0.47
C GLY A 199 -20.86 -2.57 0.22
N LEU A 200 -19.74 -3.26 0.48
CA LEU A 200 -18.38 -2.74 0.33
C LEU A 200 -17.69 -3.37 -0.88
N TYR A 201 -17.88 -2.76 -2.06
CA TYR A 201 -17.25 -3.22 -3.30
C TYR A 201 -15.84 -2.63 -3.44
N VAL A 202 -14.84 -3.39 -3.00
CA VAL A 202 -13.44 -2.96 -2.92
C VAL A 202 -12.56 -3.64 -3.96
N GLU A 203 -11.40 -3.06 -4.24
CA GLU A 203 -10.36 -3.70 -5.03
C GLU A 203 -9.78 -4.93 -4.30
N LYS A 204 -9.24 -5.87 -5.07
CA LYS A 204 -8.70 -7.14 -4.56
C LYS A 204 -7.53 -6.94 -3.58
N THR A 205 -6.72 -5.91 -3.80
CA THR A 205 -5.63 -5.52 -2.88
C THR A 205 -6.14 -5.16 -1.48
N SER A 206 -7.24 -4.41 -1.40
CA SER A 206 -7.88 -4.07 -0.12
C SER A 206 -8.51 -5.30 0.54
N ALA A 207 -9.10 -6.19 -0.26
CA ALA A 207 -9.69 -7.43 0.23
C ALA A 207 -8.65 -8.37 0.88
N ALA A 208 -7.37 -8.31 0.47
CA ALA A 208 -6.30 -9.09 1.08
C ALA A 208 -6.15 -8.82 2.59
N SER A 209 -6.34 -7.57 3.03
CA SER A 209 -6.31 -7.23 4.46
C SER A 209 -7.46 -7.88 5.23
N PHE A 210 -8.65 -7.92 4.64
CA PHE A 210 -9.80 -8.59 5.25
C PHE A 210 -9.64 -10.12 5.25
N ALA A 211 -9.06 -10.70 4.20
CA ALA A 211 -8.71 -12.13 4.17
C ALA A 211 -7.76 -12.50 5.32
N ALA A 212 -6.71 -11.69 5.54
CA ALA A 212 -5.78 -11.91 6.65
C ALA A 212 -6.46 -11.77 8.02
N TYR A 213 -7.36 -10.81 8.19
CA TYR A 213 -8.18 -10.67 9.40
C TYR A 213 -9.04 -11.92 9.62
N ARG A 214 -9.75 -12.40 8.60
CA ARG A 214 -10.58 -13.62 8.68
C ARG A 214 -9.75 -14.84 9.08
N LYS A 215 -8.59 -14.99 8.47
CA LYS A 215 -7.66 -16.09 8.76
C LYS A 215 -7.15 -16.05 10.20
N LEU A 216 -6.76 -14.87 10.68
CA LEU A 216 -6.25 -14.70 12.04
C LEU A 216 -7.36 -14.83 13.10
N SER A 217 -8.55 -14.25 12.86
CA SER A 217 -9.68 -14.32 13.79
C SER A 217 -10.23 -15.74 13.98
N ALA A 218 -10.14 -16.58 12.95
CA ALA A 218 -10.47 -18.00 13.07
C ALA A 218 -9.53 -18.76 14.03
N GLN A 219 -8.27 -18.31 14.13
CA GLN A 219 -7.26 -18.87 15.02
C GLN A 219 -7.25 -18.23 16.41
N ARG A 220 -7.76 -16.99 16.52
CA ARG A 220 -7.75 -16.15 17.71
C ARG A 220 -9.12 -15.50 17.94
N PRO A 221 -10.08 -16.23 18.49
CA PRO A 221 -11.45 -15.72 18.72
C PRO A 221 -11.50 -14.46 19.58
N GLU A 222 -10.50 -14.25 20.44
CA GLU A 222 -10.37 -13.07 21.30
C GLU A 222 -10.25 -11.76 20.50
N LEU A 223 -9.85 -11.81 19.23
CA LEU A 223 -9.81 -10.62 18.36
C LEU A 223 -11.21 -10.03 18.12
N GLY A 224 -12.29 -10.77 18.37
CA GLY A 224 -13.65 -10.25 18.31
C GLY A 224 -13.94 -9.15 19.34
N GLN A 225 -13.09 -8.98 20.35
CA GLN A 225 -13.19 -7.91 21.36
C GLN A 225 -12.23 -6.74 21.08
N SER A 226 -11.40 -6.85 20.04
CA SER A 226 -10.43 -5.83 19.68
C SER A 226 -11.01 -4.86 18.66
N THR A 227 -10.59 -3.59 18.75
CA THR A 227 -10.81 -2.61 17.68
C THR A 227 -9.80 -2.84 16.57
N VAL A 228 -10.27 -3.33 15.43
CA VAL A 228 -9.43 -3.67 14.28
C VAL A 228 -9.71 -2.73 13.12
N VAL A 229 -8.66 -2.21 12.49
CA VAL A 229 -8.77 -1.37 11.29
C VAL A 229 -8.20 -2.06 10.07
N LEU A 230 -8.99 -2.04 9.01
CA LEU A 230 -8.69 -2.59 7.70
C LEU A 230 -8.78 -1.48 6.66
N PRO A 231 -7.69 -1.08 5.98
CA PRO A 231 -7.74 -0.06 4.95
C PRO A 231 -8.48 -0.55 3.70
N LEU A 232 -9.58 0.07 3.36
CA LEU A 232 -10.31 -0.18 2.11
C LEU A 232 -9.98 0.95 1.10
N CYS A 233 -8.72 1.00 0.66
CA CYS A 233 -8.16 2.13 -0.08
C CYS A 233 -8.71 2.31 -1.50
N GLY A 234 -9.05 1.22 -2.18
CA GLY A 234 -9.47 1.25 -3.58
C GLY A 234 -10.87 0.72 -3.79
N ALA A 235 -11.66 1.42 -4.62
CA ALA A 235 -12.95 0.92 -5.10
C ALA A 235 -12.77 -0.20 -6.13
N GLY A 236 -13.63 -1.22 -6.09
CA GLY A 236 -13.58 -2.39 -6.96
C GLY A 236 -13.69 -2.06 -8.46
N LEU A 237 -14.42 -1.00 -8.80
CA LEU A 237 -14.58 -0.54 -10.18
C LEU A 237 -13.28 -0.18 -10.92
N LYS A 238 -12.17 -0.01 -10.18
CA LYS A 238 -10.85 0.30 -10.77
C LYS A 238 -10.06 -0.94 -11.20
N SER A 239 -10.46 -2.12 -10.72
CA SER A 239 -9.70 -3.36 -10.85
C SER A 239 -10.42 -4.48 -11.61
N ASP A 240 -11.55 -4.15 -12.21
CA ASP A 240 -12.35 -5.07 -13.05
C ASP A 240 -12.20 -4.75 -14.54
#